data_62bad4b2020d666f021ba58becb276aa
#
_entry.id   62bad4b2020d666f021ba58becb276aa
#
_cell.length_a   1.000
_cell.length_b   1.000
_cell.length_c   1.000
_cell.angle_alpha   90.00
_cell.angle_beta   90.00
_cell.angle_gamma   90.00
#
_symmetry.space_group_name_H-M   'P 1'
#
loop_
_entity.id
_entity.type
_entity.pdbx_description
1 polymer ?
#
loop_
_entity_poly.entity_id
_entity_poly.type
_entity_poly.pdbx_seq_one_letter_code
_entity_poly.pdbx_strand_id
1 'polypeptide(L)'
;FLGESPAYWERVARLQEKTGLRVKVIPLTAEAYRQPYDLCAGLSPEQFLGYLDEAAVVCTDSFHGTVFSTIFQTDFEVFRRDREDDPASRNSRIDNLLRQLELDSDLAEIPWEAVTSHLAEMRREGLAYLASLLEEQR
;
A
#
# COMPACT_ATOMS: atom_id res chain seq x y z
N PHE A 1 0.55 -8.17 4.30
CA PHE A 1 1.78 -7.42 4.49
C PHE A 1 1.56 -6.42 5.61
N LEU A 2 1.46 -6.95 6.82
CA LEU A 2 1.04 -6.21 8.01
C LEU A 2 2.04 -6.41 9.15
N GLY A 3 2.11 -5.41 10.03
CA GLY A 3 2.85 -5.48 11.28
C GLY A 3 2.23 -6.41 12.31
N GLU A 4 2.61 -6.24 13.57
CA GLU A 4 2.30 -7.17 14.66
C GLU A 4 0.98 -6.86 15.40
N SER A 5 0.22 -5.84 14.98
CA SER A 5 -0.99 -5.44 15.69
C SER A 5 -2.13 -6.46 15.52
N PRO A 6 -2.68 -7.02 16.60
CA PRO A 6 -3.84 -7.91 16.53
C PRO A 6 -5.05 -7.27 15.82
N ALA A 7 -5.24 -5.96 16.00
CA ALA A 7 -6.34 -5.22 15.37
C ALA A 7 -6.31 -5.27 13.84
N TYR A 8 -5.13 -5.38 13.24
CA TYR A 8 -4.99 -5.52 11.78
C TYR A 8 -5.56 -6.87 11.31
N TRP A 9 -5.22 -7.94 12.01
CA TRP A 9 -5.69 -9.28 11.67
C TRP A 9 -7.18 -9.47 11.89
N GLU A 10 -7.75 -8.84 12.91
CA GLU A 10 -9.19 -8.78 13.10
C GLU A 10 -9.90 -8.06 11.94
N ARG A 11 -9.28 -7.00 11.41
CA ARG A 11 -9.83 -6.26 10.28
C ARG A 11 -9.76 -7.06 8.99
N VAL A 12 -8.64 -7.77 8.75
CA VAL A 12 -8.49 -8.74 7.64
C VAL A 12 -9.54 -9.85 7.74
N ALA A 13 -9.76 -10.41 8.92
CA ALA A 13 -10.76 -11.44 9.13
C ALA A 13 -12.17 -10.94 8.80
N ARG A 14 -12.54 -9.74 9.27
CA ARG A 14 -13.84 -9.12 8.91
C ARG A 14 -13.99 -8.87 7.40
N LEU A 15 -12.92 -8.44 6.76
CA LEU A 15 -12.92 -8.24 5.31
C LEU A 15 -13.13 -9.56 4.57
N GLN A 16 -12.42 -10.62 4.99
CA GLN A 16 -12.60 -11.97 4.45
C GLN A 16 -14.03 -12.46 4.63
N GLU A 17 -14.60 -12.31 5.82
CA GLU A 17 -15.98 -12.73 6.11
C GLU A 17 -16.98 -11.99 5.23
N LYS A 18 -16.79 -10.69 5.03
CA LYS A 18 -17.66 -9.84 4.21
C LYS A 18 -17.58 -10.18 2.71
N THR A 19 -16.37 -10.50 2.22
CA THR A 19 -16.12 -10.63 0.77
C THR A 19 -16.06 -12.08 0.29
N GLY A 20 -15.79 -13.03 1.18
CA GLY A 20 -15.53 -14.43 0.81
C GLY A 20 -14.18 -14.64 0.10
N LEU A 21 -13.33 -13.63 0.01
CA LEU A 21 -12.05 -13.71 -0.66
C LEU A 21 -11.07 -14.61 0.09
N ARG A 22 -10.23 -15.33 -0.65
CA ARG A 22 -9.13 -16.09 -0.08
C ARG A 22 -7.98 -15.16 0.31
N VAL A 23 -7.55 -15.25 1.57
CA VAL A 23 -6.44 -14.44 2.08
C VAL A 23 -5.10 -15.13 1.82
N LYS A 24 -4.17 -14.38 1.23
CA LYS A 24 -2.76 -14.76 1.08
C LYS A 24 -1.90 -13.80 1.91
N VAL A 25 -1.00 -14.34 2.69
CA VAL A 25 -0.12 -13.56 3.57
C VAL A 25 1.30 -13.59 3.06
N ILE A 26 1.89 -12.43 2.82
CA ILE A 26 3.32 -12.27 2.58
C ILE A 26 3.94 -11.95 3.95
N PRO A 27 4.53 -12.95 4.64
CA PRO A 27 4.91 -12.81 6.03
C PRO A 27 6.24 -12.07 6.16
N LEU A 28 6.27 -11.03 7.01
CA LEU A 28 7.49 -10.31 7.41
C LEU A 28 7.77 -10.38 8.91
N THR A 29 6.78 -10.77 9.69
CA THR A 29 6.86 -10.83 11.15
C THR A 29 6.48 -12.21 11.65
N ALA A 30 6.93 -12.56 12.86
CA ALA A 30 6.58 -13.84 13.49
C ALA A 30 5.06 -14.00 13.65
N GLU A 31 4.35 -12.90 13.89
CA GLU A 31 2.89 -12.91 14.00
C GLU A 31 2.21 -13.25 12.68
N ALA A 32 2.72 -12.75 11.55
CA ALA A 32 2.20 -13.07 10.23
C ALA A 32 2.30 -14.57 9.91
N TYR A 33 3.36 -15.25 10.37
CA TYR A 33 3.52 -16.70 10.20
C TYR A 33 2.54 -17.54 11.03
N ARG A 34 1.92 -16.95 12.06
CA ARG A 34 0.96 -17.66 12.94
C ARG A 34 -0.47 -17.57 12.46
N GLN A 35 -0.73 -16.74 11.45
CA GLN A 35 -2.08 -16.54 10.94
C GLN A 35 -2.59 -17.77 10.19
N PRO A 36 -3.89 -18.08 10.27
CA PRO A 36 -4.48 -19.28 9.67
C PRO A 36 -4.78 -19.09 8.17
N TYR A 37 -3.86 -18.48 7.42
CA TYR A 37 -4.02 -18.13 6.02
C TYR A 37 -2.93 -18.74 5.14
N ASP A 38 -3.10 -18.69 3.82
CA ASP A 38 -2.12 -19.16 2.86
C ASP A 38 -0.85 -18.30 2.92
N LEU A 39 0.28 -18.89 3.32
CA LEU A 39 1.56 -18.18 3.42
C LEU A 39 2.31 -18.17 2.09
N CYS A 40 2.72 -17.00 1.66
CA CYS A 40 3.55 -16.76 0.49
C CYS A 40 4.91 -16.20 0.94
N ALA A 41 5.80 -17.09 1.40
CA ALA A 41 7.13 -16.72 1.88
C ALA A 41 8.20 -16.86 0.79
N GLY A 42 9.31 -16.12 0.92
CA GLY A 42 10.48 -16.26 0.04
C GLY A 42 10.23 -15.78 -1.39
N LEU A 43 9.33 -14.84 -1.58
CA LEU A 43 9.00 -14.28 -2.90
C LEU A 43 10.18 -13.51 -3.51
N SER A 44 10.39 -13.65 -4.83
CA SER A 44 11.19 -12.71 -5.58
C SER A 44 10.47 -11.35 -5.70
N PRO A 45 11.18 -10.26 -6.05
CA PRO A 45 10.54 -8.97 -6.30
C PRO A 45 9.40 -9.04 -7.33
N GLU A 46 9.60 -9.79 -8.41
CA GLU A 46 8.61 -9.96 -9.47
C GLU A 46 7.36 -10.71 -8.98
N GLN A 47 7.56 -11.75 -8.16
CA GLN A 47 6.46 -12.48 -7.55
C GLN A 47 5.68 -11.60 -6.57
N PHE A 48 6.39 -10.78 -5.78
CA PHE A 48 5.76 -9.81 -4.89
C PHE A 48 4.87 -8.84 -5.68
N LEU A 49 5.39 -8.25 -6.76
CA LEU A 49 4.62 -7.34 -7.62
C LEU A 49 3.43 -8.04 -8.27
N GLY A 50 3.61 -9.27 -8.76
CA GLY A 50 2.52 -10.05 -9.34
C GLY A 50 1.39 -10.31 -8.35
N TYR A 51 1.70 -10.60 -7.08
CA TYR A 51 0.67 -10.75 -6.05
C TYR A 51 -0.11 -9.47 -5.76
N LEU A 52 0.53 -8.30 -5.85
CA LEU A 52 -0.16 -7.02 -5.68
C LEU A 52 -1.04 -6.68 -6.89
N ASP A 53 -0.56 -6.94 -8.10
CA ASP A 53 -1.27 -6.68 -9.36
C ASP A 53 -2.54 -7.56 -9.49
N GLU A 54 -2.44 -8.84 -9.10
CA GLU A 54 -3.52 -9.82 -9.21
C GLU A 54 -4.49 -9.81 -8.01
N ALA A 55 -4.21 -9.05 -6.96
CA ALA A 55 -5.04 -9.02 -5.76
C ALA A 55 -6.36 -8.28 -6.02
N ALA A 56 -7.47 -8.79 -5.46
CA ALA A 56 -8.73 -8.04 -5.42
C ALA A 56 -8.66 -6.87 -4.42
N VAL A 57 -7.89 -7.05 -3.32
CA VAL A 57 -7.63 -6.00 -2.34
C VAL A 57 -6.31 -6.30 -1.61
N VAL A 58 -5.55 -5.27 -1.33
CA VAL A 58 -4.27 -5.35 -0.61
C VAL A 58 -4.40 -4.70 0.77
N CYS A 59 -4.22 -5.48 1.84
CA CYS A 59 -4.13 -4.97 3.20
C CYS A 59 -2.65 -4.79 3.56
N THR A 60 -2.23 -3.55 3.85
CA THR A 60 -0.82 -3.25 4.06
C THR A 60 -0.58 -2.10 5.03
N ASP A 61 0.53 -2.16 5.75
CA ASP A 61 1.10 -1.05 6.53
C ASP A 61 2.45 -0.58 5.92
N SER A 62 2.74 -1.02 4.71
CA SER A 62 3.98 -0.72 4.00
C SER A 62 3.80 0.39 2.97
N PHE A 63 4.70 1.37 2.99
CA PHE A 63 4.75 2.40 1.96
C PHE A 63 4.87 1.80 0.55
N HIS A 64 5.75 0.80 0.35
CA HIS A 64 5.87 0.15 -0.97
C HIS A 64 4.60 -0.61 -1.37
N GLY A 65 3.95 -1.28 -0.40
CA GLY A 65 2.66 -1.93 -0.66
C GLY A 65 1.61 -0.94 -1.16
N THR A 66 1.52 0.23 -0.52
CA THR A 66 0.59 1.29 -0.92
C THR A 66 0.94 1.85 -2.30
N VAL A 67 2.24 2.16 -2.55
CA VAL A 67 2.70 2.71 -3.85
C VAL A 67 2.38 1.75 -5.00
N PHE A 68 2.74 0.47 -4.87
CA PHE A 68 2.51 -0.49 -5.96
C PHE A 68 1.02 -0.79 -6.15
N SER A 69 0.23 -0.88 -5.08
CA SER A 69 -1.22 -1.01 -5.22
C SER A 69 -1.82 0.19 -5.97
N THR A 70 -1.32 1.40 -5.70
CA THR A 70 -1.73 2.60 -6.44
C THR A 70 -1.35 2.54 -7.93
N ILE A 71 -0.12 2.09 -8.24
CA ILE A 71 0.36 1.97 -9.64
C ILE A 71 -0.45 0.93 -10.42
N PHE A 72 -0.77 -0.20 -9.80
CA PHE A 72 -1.54 -1.28 -10.41
C PHE A 72 -3.06 -1.05 -10.38
N GLN A 73 -3.51 0.02 -9.72
CA GLN A 73 -4.94 0.31 -9.52
C GLN A 73 -5.65 -0.83 -8.78
N THR A 74 -4.95 -1.49 -7.88
CA THR A 74 -5.49 -2.53 -7.01
C THR A 74 -6.06 -1.87 -5.76
N ASP A 75 -7.29 -2.17 -5.40
CA ASP A 75 -7.90 -1.68 -4.17
C ASP A 75 -7.03 -2.01 -2.95
N PHE A 76 -6.91 -1.08 -2.03
CA PHE A 76 -6.06 -1.30 -0.86
C PHE A 76 -6.65 -0.67 0.41
N GLU A 77 -6.25 -1.27 1.50
CA GLU A 77 -6.54 -0.78 2.85
C GLU A 77 -5.22 -0.60 3.59
N VAL A 78 -4.98 0.64 4.03
CA VAL A 78 -3.75 1.00 4.75
C VAL A 78 -3.97 0.91 6.24
N PHE A 79 -3.05 0.22 6.93
CA PHE A 79 -2.98 0.19 8.38
C PHE A 79 -1.81 1.03 8.87
N ARG A 80 -2.01 1.79 9.95
CA ARG A 80 -0.97 2.66 10.51
C ARG A 80 -0.17 1.90 11.55
N ARG A 81 1.15 1.79 11.36
CA ARG A 81 2.07 1.10 12.27
C ARG A 81 2.23 1.80 13.60
N ASP A 82 2.40 3.11 13.53
CA ASP A 82 2.78 3.94 14.64
C ASP A 82 1.58 4.77 15.09
N ARG A 83 1.58 5.22 16.34
CA ARG A 83 0.54 6.12 16.86
C ARG A 83 0.62 7.47 16.15
N GLU A 84 -0.49 8.14 15.99
CA GLU A 84 -0.57 9.44 15.29
C GLU A 84 0.26 10.54 15.98
N ASP A 85 0.48 10.43 17.28
CA ASP A 85 1.23 11.36 18.11
C ASP A 85 2.74 11.07 18.20
N ASP A 86 3.25 10.05 17.52
CA ASP A 86 4.66 9.72 17.52
C ASP A 86 5.43 10.59 16.49
N PRO A 87 6.32 11.49 16.93
CA PRO A 87 7.11 12.34 16.03
C PRO A 87 8.09 11.56 15.14
N ALA A 88 8.41 10.31 15.49
CA ALA A 88 9.22 9.39 14.69
C ALA A 88 8.37 8.47 13.79
N SER A 89 7.07 8.76 13.64
CA SER A 89 6.12 7.91 12.92
C SER A 89 6.58 7.64 11.48
N ARG A 90 6.58 6.37 11.13
CA ARG A 90 6.84 5.87 9.76
C ARG A 90 5.62 6.01 8.85
N ASN A 91 4.48 6.42 9.41
CA ASN A 91 3.24 6.67 8.66
C ASN A 91 3.35 7.89 7.74
N SER A 92 4.23 8.86 8.06
CA SER A 92 4.34 10.15 7.35
C SER A 92 4.48 10.03 5.82
N ARG A 93 5.19 9.00 5.32
CA ARG A 93 5.34 8.78 3.88
C ARG A 93 4.04 8.30 3.23
N ILE A 94 3.32 7.42 3.91
CA ILE A 94 2.01 6.93 3.44
C ILE A 94 1.00 8.08 3.49
N ASP A 95 0.95 8.82 4.60
CA ASP A 95 0.04 9.97 4.77
C ASP A 95 0.31 11.06 3.72
N ASN A 96 1.58 11.30 3.39
CA ASN A 96 1.94 12.25 2.34
C ASN A 96 1.49 11.77 0.95
N LEU A 97 1.68 10.47 0.64
CA LEU A 97 1.20 9.89 -0.62
C LEU A 97 -0.33 9.97 -0.72
N LEU A 98 -1.06 9.54 0.30
CA LEU A 98 -2.52 9.60 0.31
C LEU A 98 -3.04 11.04 0.13
N ARG A 99 -2.40 12.01 0.79
CA ARG A 99 -2.75 13.42 0.63
C ARG A 99 -2.50 13.93 -0.80
N GLN A 100 -1.38 13.56 -1.43
CA GLN A 100 -1.09 13.93 -2.82
C GLN A 100 -2.06 13.30 -3.82
N LEU A 101 -2.62 12.15 -3.48
CA LEU A 101 -3.62 11.46 -4.28
C LEU A 101 -5.05 11.87 -3.92
N GLU A 102 -5.21 12.78 -2.95
CA GLU A 102 -6.51 13.19 -2.39
C GLU A 102 -7.35 12.02 -1.88
N LEU A 103 -6.66 11.01 -1.32
CA LEU A 103 -7.28 9.83 -0.72
C LEU A 103 -7.39 9.95 0.79
N ASP A 104 -8.56 9.64 1.31
CA ASP A 104 -8.76 9.43 2.74
C ASP A 104 -8.35 8.01 3.15
N SER A 105 -7.77 7.85 4.33
CA SER A 105 -7.36 6.54 4.84
C SER A 105 -8.51 5.56 5.08
N ASP A 106 -9.73 6.07 5.16
CA ASP A 106 -10.95 5.33 5.50
C ASP A 106 -11.93 5.20 4.32
N LEU A 107 -11.44 5.41 3.08
CA LEU A 107 -12.29 5.28 1.90
C LEU A 107 -12.82 3.86 1.73
N ALA A 108 -14.13 3.74 1.59
CA ALA A 108 -14.79 2.48 1.27
C ALA A 108 -14.58 2.06 -0.20
N GLU A 109 -14.21 3.01 -1.07
CA GLU A 109 -13.99 2.82 -2.49
C GLU A 109 -12.96 3.84 -3.00
N ILE A 110 -11.97 3.39 -3.74
CA ILE A 110 -10.93 4.26 -4.29
C ILE A 110 -11.40 4.87 -5.61
N PRO A 111 -11.40 6.21 -5.75
CA PRO A 111 -11.79 6.90 -6.98
C PRO A 111 -10.68 6.81 -8.03
N TRP A 112 -10.50 5.67 -8.67
CA TRP A 112 -9.36 5.37 -9.55
C TRP A 112 -9.17 6.36 -10.70
N GLU A 113 -10.24 6.96 -11.23
CA GLU A 113 -10.13 7.97 -12.28
C GLU A 113 -9.39 9.22 -11.77
N ALA A 114 -9.74 9.71 -10.58
CA ALA A 114 -9.07 10.85 -9.94
C ALA A 114 -7.63 10.50 -9.57
N VAL A 115 -7.40 9.33 -8.96
CA VAL A 115 -6.06 8.84 -8.60
C VAL A 115 -5.16 8.76 -9.83
N THR A 116 -5.64 8.22 -10.95
CA THR A 116 -4.88 8.12 -12.20
C THR A 116 -4.50 9.51 -12.74
N SER A 117 -5.39 10.49 -12.63
CA SER A 117 -5.12 11.87 -13.04
C SER A 117 -4.03 12.51 -12.18
N HIS A 118 -4.09 12.33 -10.84
CA HIS A 118 -3.05 12.81 -9.92
C HIS A 118 -1.68 12.15 -10.17
N LEU A 119 -1.66 10.84 -10.42
CA LEU A 119 -0.42 10.13 -10.76
C LEU A 119 0.20 10.65 -12.06
N ALA A 120 -0.60 10.93 -13.08
CA ALA A 120 -0.12 11.50 -14.34
C ALA A 120 0.50 12.89 -14.14
N GLU A 121 -0.11 13.73 -13.28
CA GLU A 121 0.42 15.03 -12.89
C GLU A 121 1.76 14.90 -12.15
N MET A 122 1.81 14.09 -11.10
CA MET A 122 3.04 13.83 -10.31
C MET A 122 4.18 13.33 -11.21
N ARG A 123 3.86 12.44 -12.17
CA ARG A 123 4.84 11.94 -13.14
C ARG A 123 5.37 13.06 -14.05
N ARG A 124 4.48 13.93 -14.54
CA ARG A 124 4.86 15.06 -15.39
C ARG A 124 5.79 16.01 -14.65
N GLU A 125 5.45 16.37 -13.42
CA GLU A 125 6.25 17.25 -12.57
C GLU A 125 7.62 16.63 -12.24
N GLY A 126 7.65 15.35 -11.88
CA GLY A 126 8.88 14.63 -11.59
C GLY A 126 9.82 14.57 -12.81
N LEU A 127 9.29 14.32 -14.00
CA LEU A 127 10.07 14.32 -15.25
C LEU A 127 10.57 15.71 -15.60
N ALA A 128 9.76 16.76 -15.42
CA ALA A 128 10.18 18.15 -15.65
C ALA A 128 11.31 18.56 -14.70
N TYR A 129 11.20 18.18 -13.42
CA TYR A 129 12.27 18.42 -12.43
C TYR A 129 13.57 17.71 -12.82
N LEU A 130 13.53 16.43 -13.21
CA LEU A 130 14.71 15.71 -13.65
C LEU A 130 15.33 16.33 -14.90
N ALA A 131 14.53 16.80 -15.86
CA ALA A 131 15.03 17.49 -17.04
C ALA A 131 15.77 18.78 -16.69
N SER A 132 15.23 19.58 -15.76
CA SER A 132 15.88 20.83 -15.31
C SER A 132 17.24 20.59 -14.68
N LEU A 133 17.39 19.53 -13.87
CA LEU A 133 18.66 19.17 -13.27
C LEU A 133 19.73 18.78 -14.30
N LEU A 134 19.34 18.17 -15.42
CA LEU A 134 20.26 17.80 -16.50
C LEU A 134 20.68 19.02 -17.33
N GLU A 135 19.86 20.06 -17.41
CA GLU A 135 20.19 21.31 -18.09
C GLU A 135 21.17 22.17 -17.29
N GLU A 136 21.03 22.20 -15.94
CA GLU A 136 21.92 22.95 -15.05
C GLU A 136 23.35 22.38 -14.99
N GLN A 137 23.57 21.16 -15.44
CA GLN A 137 24.89 20.50 -15.45
C GLN A 137 25.64 20.63 -16.79
N ARG A 138 25.10 21.37 -17.74
CA ARG A 138 25.72 21.68 -19.04
C ARG A 138 26.34 23.06 -19.08
#